data_dfb44c62e79134f3c12c289677eb1178
#
_entry.id   dfb44c62e79134f3c12c289677eb1178
#
_cell.length_a   1.000
_cell.length_b   1.000
_cell.length_c   1.000
_cell.angle_alpha   90.00
_cell.angle_beta   90.00
_cell.angle_gamma   90.00
#
_symmetry.space_group_name_H-M   'P 1'
#
loop_
_entity.id
_entity.type
_entity.pdbx_description
1 polymer ?
#
loop_
_entity_poly.entity_id
_entity_poly.type
_entity_poly.pdbx_seq_one_letter_code
_entity_poly.pdbx_strand_id
1 'polypeptide(L)'
;FNPLNKEEMDAYLVNRGVSGTRKDVISKLSDGSIGVINDILEDEHYMDIRQQTVGFIERLEKANLMEIYDLVKEMTDLKDDLEQILKFWLLWYRDVAVYKTSKSRDLYYIDYQKQLLDMSSKLTYNKVSQNIEHIKKAILDIKQNIYSTFVIENLLLQLKERKK
;
A
#
# COMPACT_ATOMS: atom_id res chain seq x y z
N PHE A 1 -0.55 -20.87 -18.08
CA PHE A 1 -1.35 -19.69 -17.73
C PHE A 1 -0.62 -18.42 -18.16
N ASN A 2 -1.19 -17.68 -19.07
CA ASN A 2 -0.63 -16.41 -19.52
C ASN A 2 -1.42 -15.26 -18.90
N PRO A 3 -0.74 -14.31 -18.22
CA PRO A 3 -1.44 -13.14 -17.71
C PRO A 3 -2.02 -12.31 -18.84
N LEU A 4 -3.15 -11.66 -18.60
CA LEU A 4 -3.76 -10.75 -19.55
C LEU A 4 -2.88 -9.51 -19.71
N ASN A 5 -2.83 -8.97 -20.93
CA ASN A 5 -2.24 -7.66 -21.14
C ASN A 5 -3.22 -6.56 -20.67
N LYS A 6 -2.77 -5.30 -20.66
CA LYS A 6 -3.58 -4.19 -20.18
C LYS A 6 -4.89 -4.03 -20.94
N GLU A 7 -4.88 -4.17 -22.26
CA GLU A 7 -6.07 -4.02 -23.08
C GLU A 7 -7.11 -5.11 -22.78
N GLU A 8 -6.64 -6.36 -22.68
CA GLU A 8 -7.49 -7.49 -22.31
C GLU A 8 -8.08 -7.32 -20.92
N MET A 9 -7.27 -6.84 -19.98
CA MET A 9 -7.68 -6.59 -18.60
C MET A 9 -8.77 -5.51 -18.54
N ASP A 10 -8.56 -4.41 -19.26
CA ASP A 10 -9.53 -3.31 -19.30
C ASP A 10 -10.85 -3.77 -19.92
N ALA A 11 -10.79 -4.57 -21.00
CA ALA A 11 -11.99 -5.12 -21.62
C ALA A 11 -12.75 -6.05 -20.67
N TYR A 12 -12.04 -6.89 -19.94
CA TYR A 12 -12.65 -7.79 -18.96
C TYR A 12 -13.36 -7.00 -17.85
N LEU A 13 -12.72 -5.97 -17.35
CA LEU A 13 -13.30 -5.12 -16.28
C LEU A 13 -14.52 -4.35 -16.77
N VAL A 14 -14.48 -3.80 -17.98
CA VAL A 14 -15.64 -3.12 -18.59
C VAL A 14 -16.82 -4.08 -18.70
N ASN A 15 -16.59 -5.31 -19.14
CA ASN A 15 -17.63 -6.33 -19.23
C ASN A 15 -18.23 -6.68 -17.86
N ARG A 16 -17.46 -6.51 -16.78
CA ARG A 16 -17.92 -6.72 -15.41
C ARG A 16 -18.54 -5.47 -14.79
N GLY A 17 -18.72 -4.40 -15.57
CA GLY A 17 -19.35 -3.17 -15.10
C GLY A 17 -18.42 -2.22 -14.35
N VAL A 18 -17.10 -2.41 -14.49
CA VAL A 18 -16.11 -1.58 -13.81
C VAL A 18 -15.51 -0.58 -14.81
N SER A 19 -15.52 0.70 -14.46
CA SER A 19 -15.03 1.76 -15.34
C SER A 19 -14.34 2.86 -14.55
N GLY A 20 -13.72 3.81 -15.26
CA GLY A 20 -13.09 4.99 -14.68
C GLY A 20 -11.88 4.67 -13.83
N THR A 21 -11.66 5.46 -12.79
CA THR A 21 -10.51 5.32 -11.89
C THR A 21 -10.50 3.95 -11.19
N ARG A 22 -11.67 3.45 -10.80
CA ARG A 22 -11.77 2.13 -10.16
C ARG A 22 -11.23 1.03 -11.07
N LYS A 23 -11.51 1.09 -12.38
CA LYS A 23 -10.98 0.16 -13.36
C LYS A 23 -9.44 0.21 -13.39
N ASP A 24 -8.87 1.40 -13.41
CA ASP A 24 -7.42 1.57 -13.45
C ASP A 24 -6.76 1.01 -12.19
N VAL A 25 -7.33 1.25 -11.02
CA VAL A 25 -6.84 0.73 -9.74
C VAL A 25 -6.86 -0.81 -9.75
N ILE A 26 -7.99 -1.41 -10.11
CA ILE A 26 -8.14 -2.87 -10.09
C ILE A 26 -7.24 -3.51 -11.14
N SER A 27 -7.14 -2.92 -12.31
CA SER A 27 -6.26 -3.41 -13.38
C SER A 27 -4.81 -3.48 -12.91
N LYS A 28 -4.32 -2.40 -12.28
CA LYS A 28 -2.95 -2.35 -11.76
C LYS A 28 -2.70 -3.37 -10.65
N LEU A 29 -3.62 -3.46 -9.68
CA LEU A 29 -3.50 -4.40 -8.57
C LEU A 29 -3.54 -5.86 -9.01
N SER A 30 -4.28 -6.15 -10.07
CA SER A 30 -4.48 -7.53 -10.54
C SER A 30 -3.31 -8.07 -11.34
N ASP A 31 -2.50 -7.21 -11.93
CA ASP A 31 -1.29 -7.56 -12.69
C ASP A 31 -1.52 -8.71 -13.68
N GLY A 32 -2.60 -8.63 -14.45
CA GLY A 32 -2.93 -9.61 -15.48
C GLY A 32 -3.68 -10.84 -15.01
N SER A 33 -4.02 -10.94 -13.73
CA SER A 33 -4.68 -12.11 -13.17
C SER A 33 -6.20 -11.93 -13.08
N ILE A 34 -6.95 -12.74 -13.83
CA ILE A 34 -8.41 -12.78 -13.73
C ILE A 34 -8.85 -13.25 -12.34
N GLY A 35 -8.10 -14.20 -11.75
CA GLY A 35 -8.40 -14.68 -10.40
C GLY A 35 -8.36 -13.55 -9.37
N VAL A 36 -7.35 -12.70 -9.42
CA VAL A 36 -7.25 -11.54 -8.53
C VAL A 36 -8.38 -10.54 -8.77
N ILE A 37 -8.73 -10.28 -10.04
CA ILE A 37 -9.88 -9.41 -10.36
C ILE A 37 -11.15 -9.94 -9.70
N ASN A 38 -11.43 -11.22 -9.86
CA ASN A 38 -12.64 -11.82 -9.32
C ASN A 38 -12.65 -11.75 -7.80
N ASP A 39 -11.51 -12.01 -7.15
CA ASP A 39 -11.39 -11.89 -5.70
C ASP A 39 -11.70 -10.46 -5.23
N ILE A 40 -11.19 -9.45 -5.94
CA ILE A 40 -11.44 -8.04 -5.60
C ILE A 40 -12.93 -7.70 -5.80
N LEU A 41 -13.56 -8.17 -6.88
CA LEU A 41 -14.94 -7.84 -7.21
C LEU A 41 -15.94 -8.59 -6.34
N GLU A 42 -15.62 -9.78 -5.87
CA GLU A 42 -16.50 -10.61 -5.06
C GLU A 42 -16.46 -10.28 -3.58
N ASP A 43 -15.31 -9.78 -3.10
CA ASP A 43 -15.12 -9.46 -1.69
C ASP A 43 -14.59 -8.03 -1.54
N GLU A 44 -15.43 -7.17 -0.97
CA GLU A 44 -15.06 -5.77 -0.73
C GLU A 44 -13.96 -5.60 0.32
N HIS A 45 -13.68 -6.64 1.10
CA HIS A 45 -12.71 -6.59 2.18
C HIS A 45 -11.31 -6.17 1.70
N TYR A 46 -10.89 -6.68 0.55
CA TYR A 46 -9.57 -6.37 -0.01
C TYR A 46 -9.40 -4.85 -0.24
N MET A 47 -10.39 -4.23 -0.87
CA MET A 47 -10.35 -2.79 -1.13
C MET A 47 -10.55 -1.96 0.14
N ASP A 48 -11.32 -2.47 1.11
CA ASP A 48 -11.47 -1.84 2.42
C ASP A 48 -10.14 -1.79 3.17
N ILE A 49 -9.37 -2.89 3.15
CA ILE A 49 -8.05 -2.93 3.78
C ILE A 49 -7.09 -1.96 3.10
N ARG A 50 -7.16 -1.84 1.78
CA ARG A 50 -6.39 -0.85 1.04
C ARG A 50 -6.71 0.58 1.52
N GLN A 51 -7.98 0.90 1.65
CA GLN A 51 -8.43 2.21 2.11
C GLN A 51 -7.99 2.47 3.55
N GLN A 52 -8.15 1.48 4.44
CA GLN A 52 -7.68 1.59 5.82
C GLN A 52 -6.18 1.84 5.88
N THR A 53 -5.41 1.19 5.01
CA THR A 53 -3.96 1.37 4.95
C THR A 53 -3.60 2.80 4.63
N VAL A 54 -4.26 3.41 3.64
CA VAL A 54 -4.05 4.83 3.34
C VAL A 54 -4.33 5.70 4.56
N GLY A 55 -5.41 5.39 5.29
CA GLY A 55 -5.74 6.08 6.53
C GLY A 55 -4.64 5.97 7.57
N PHE A 56 -4.06 4.79 7.76
CA PHE A 56 -2.93 4.59 8.67
C PHE A 56 -1.71 5.39 8.24
N ILE A 57 -1.41 5.41 6.94
CA ILE A 57 -0.28 6.17 6.39
C ILE A 57 -0.43 7.67 6.70
N GLU A 58 -1.61 8.22 6.44
CA GLU A 58 -1.89 9.63 6.69
C GLU A 58 -1.84 9.97 8.19
N ARG A 59 -2.37 9.09 9.02
CA ARG A 59 -2.35 9.29 10.49
C ARG A 59 -0.92 9.24 11.02
N LEU A 60 -0.08 8.35 10.51
CA LEU A 60 1.30 8.27 10.94
C LEU A 60 2.06 9.58 10.65
N GLU A 61 1.80 10.19 9.50
CA GLU A 61 2.45 11.45 9.13
C GLU A 61 2.24 12.56 10.17
N LYS A 62 1.09 12.57 10.82
CA LYS A 62 0.70 13.61 11.77
C LYS A 62 0.82 13.18 13.24
N ALA A 63 1.15 11.90 13.48
CA ALA A 63 1.09 11.32 14.81
C ALA A 63 2.21 11.79 15.73
N ASN A 64 1.89 12.06 16.98
CA ASN A 64 2.87 12.13 18.05
C ASN A 64 3.14 10.72 18.58
N LEU A 65 4.03 10.59 19.56
CA LEU A 65 4.44 9.28 20.07
C LEU A 65 3.27 8.46 20.64
N MET A 66 2.39 9.11 21.39
CA MET A 66 1.19 8.44 21.94
C MET A 66 0.29 7.92 20.84
N GLU A 67 0.08 8.73 19.82
CA GLU A 67 -0.74 8.35 18.66
C GLU A 67 -0.12 7.22 17.85
N ILE A 68 1.21 7.14 17.81
CA ILE A 68 1.90 6.01 17.16
C ILE A 68 1.58 4.72 17.92
N TYR A 69 1.59 4.72 19.24
CA TYR A 69 1.22 3.53 20.02
C TYR A 69 -0.24 3.13 19.80
N ASP A 70 -1.14 4.12 19.65
CA ASP A 70 -2.54 3.84 19.29
C ASP A 70 -2.64 3.16 17.93
N LEU A 71 -1.87 3.63 16.94
CA LEU A 71 -1.81 3.02 15.62
C LEU A 71 -1.29 1.58 15.67
N VAL A 72 -0.25 1.34 16.46
CA VAL A 72 0.29 -0.01 16.64
C VAL A 72 -0.81 -0.94 17.13
N LYS A 73 -1.56 -0.53 18.13
CA LYS A 73 -2.65 -1.33 18.68
C LYS A 73 -3.73 -1.62 17.63
N GLU A 74 -4.19 -0.59 16.92
CA GLU A 74 -5.22 -0.75 15.89
C GLU A 74 -4.76 -1.71 14.80
N MET A 75 -3.52 -1.56 14.32
CA MET A 75 -2.99 -2.43 13.26
C MET A 75 -2.84 -3.87 13.73
N THR A 76 -2.33 -4.08 14.94
CA THR A 76 -2.11 -5.43 15.46
C THR A 76 -3.40 -6.13 15.86
N ASP A 77 -4.46 -5.37 16.15
CA ASP A 77 -5.80 -5.96 16.35
C ASP A 77 -6.37 -6.53 15.04
N LEU A 78 -5.86 -6.07 13.89
CA LEU A 78 -6.24 -6.59 12.56
C LEU A 78 -5.30 -7.73 12.13
N LYS A 79 -5.10 -8.71 12.99
CA LYS A 79 -4.10 -9.77 12.83
C LYS A 79 -4.13 -10.46 11.47
N ASP A 80 -5.32 -10.83 11.01
CA ASP A 80 -5.48 -11.59 9.76
C ASP A 80 -5.17 -10.75 8.52
N ASP A 81 -5.23 -9.42 8.66
CA ASP A 81 -5.03 -8.50 7.55
C ASP A 81 -3.67 -7.79 7.61
N LEU A 82 -2.90 -8.01 8.67
CA LEU A 82 -1.68 -7.25 8.92
C LEU A 82 -0.66 -7.37 7.79
N GLU A 83 -0.44 -8.58 7.29
CA GLU A 83 0.49 -8.79 6.18
C GLU A 83 0.02 -8.03 4.93
N GLN A 84 -1.27 -8.06 4.62
CA GLN A 84 -1.83 -7.35 3.48
C GLN A 84 -1.71 -5.83 3.65
N ILE A 85 -1.93 -5.32 4.86
CA ILE A 85 -1.73 -3.90 5.17
C ILE A 85 -0.29 -3.49 4.85
N LEU A 86 0.68 -4.29 5.27
CA LEU A 86 2.09 -4.00 5.00
C LEU A 86 2.41 -4.06 3.50
N LYS A 87 1.82 -4.99 2.77
CA LYS A 87 1.98 -5.07 1.32
C LYS A 87 1.42 -3.84 0.61
N PHE A 88 0.25 -3.36 1.02
CA PHE A 88 -0.32 -2.12 0.49
C PHE A 88 0.54 -0.90 0.84
N TRP A 89 1.10 -0.87 2.03
CA TRP A 89 2.00 0.21 2.44
C TRP A 89 3.29 0.20 1.61
N LEU A 90 3.80 -0.97 1.31
CA LEU A 90 4.97 -1.12 0.43
C LEU A 90 4.69 -0.55 -0.96
N LEU A 91 3.53 -0.86 -1.54
CA LEU A 91 3.12 -0.32 -2.84
C LEU A 91 3.02 1.20 -2.81
N TRP A 92 2.57 1.77 -1.69
CA TRP A 92 2.53 3.22 -1.51
C TRP A 92 3.91 3.86 -1.66
N TYR A 93 4.91 3.35 -0.96
CA TYR A 93 6.26 3.90 -1.09
C TYR A 93 6.88 3.65 -2.45
N ARG A 94 6.54 2.56 -3.12
CA ARG A 94 6.95 2.35 -4.52
C ARG A 94 6.38 3.44 -5.42
N ASP A 95 5.12 3.79 -5.23
CA ASP A 95 4.50 4.89 -5.96
C ASP A 95 5.14 6.24 -5.64
N VAL A 96 5.48 6.49 -4.38
CA VAL A 96 6.19 7.70 -3.99
C VAL A 96 7.55 7.78 -4.72
N ALA A 97 8.28 6.67 -4.79
CA ALA A 97 9.55 6.61 -5.52
C ALA A 97 9.37 6.90 -7.01
N VAL A 98 8.36 6.29 -7.63
CA VAL A 98 8.03 6.53 -9.05
C VAL A 98 7.69 8.00 -9.26
N TYR A 99 6.89 8.57 -8.39
CA TYR A 99 6.46 9.96 -8.48
C TYR A 99 7.63 10.94 -8.40
N LYS A 100 8.66 10.59 -7.61
CA LYS A 100 9.87 11.42 -7.46
C LYS A 100 10.81 11.34 -8.65
N THR A 101 10.92 10.18 -9.29
CA THR A 101 11.98 9.89 -10.25
C THR A 101 11.52 9.81 -11.69
N SER A 102 10.22 9.80 -11.93
CA SER A 102 9.64 9.58 -13.25
C SER A 102 8.44 10.47 -13.47
N LYS A 103 8.14 10.75 -14.73
CA LYS A 103 6.90 11.39 -15.13
C LYS A 103 5.78 10.36 -15.35
N SER A 104 6.09 9.08 -15.22
CA SER A 104 5.09 8.02 -15.35
C SER A 104 3.99 8.18 -14.30
N ARG A 105 2.77 7.84 -14.70
CA ARG A 105 1.62 7.78 -13.83
C ARG A 105 1.04 6.37 -13.76
N ASP A 106 1.88 5.38 -14.01
CA ASP A 106 1.54 3.96 -13.83
C ASP A 106 1.66 3.61 -12.34
N LEU A 107 0.65 4.01 -11.58
CA LEU A 107 0.66 3.98 -10.12
C LEU A 107 -0.38 3.00 -9.59
N TYR A 108 -0.04 2.33 -8.49
CA TYR A 108 -1.00 1.51 -7.72
C TYR A 108 -2.05 2.38 -7.04
N TYR A 109 -1.71 3.61 -6.67
CA TYR A 109 -2.56 4.56 -5.96
C TYR A 109 -2.90 5.76 -6.84
N ILE A 110 -3.34 5.49 -8.07
CA ILE A 110 -3.72 6.54 -9.02
C ILE A 110 -4.86 7.43 -8.48
N ASP A 111 -5.68 6.88 -7.60
CA ASP A 111 -6.78 7.58 -6.93
C ASP A 111 -6.33 8.46 -5.76
N TYR A 112 -5.04 8.42 -5.39
CA TYR A 112 -4.48 9.19 -4.28
C TYR A 112 -3.28 10.04 -4.72
N GLN A 113 -3.29 10.53 -5.96
CA GLN A 113 -2.14 11.26 -6.52
C GLN A 113 -1.77 12.50 -5.72
N LYS A 114 -2.75 13.21 -5.18
CA LYS A 114 -2.50 14.41 -4.37
C LYS A 114 -1.67 14.08 -3.12
N GLN A 115 -2.04 13.01 -2.43
CA GLN A 115 -1.33 12.55 -1.25
C GLN A 115 0.07 12.02 -1.59
N LEU A 116 0.20 11.35 -2.73
CA LEU A 116 1.51 10.90 -3.23
C LEU A 116 2.43 12.08 -3.53
N LEU A 117 1.90 13.11 -4.18
CA LEU A 117 2.66 14.32 -4.47
C LEU A 117 3.14 14.98 -3.19
N ASP A 118 2.26 15.13 -2.20
CA ASP A 118 2.59 15.74 -0.93
C ASP A 118 3.73 14.97 -0.23
N MET A 119 3.60 13.67 -0.14
CA MET A 119 4.63 12.85 0.50
C MET A 119 5.94 12.86 -0.30
N SER A 120 5.87 12.82 -1.64
CA SER A 120 7.07 12.86 -2.47
C SER A 120 7.85 14.16 -2.30
N SER A 121 7.18 15.25 -1.97
CA SER A 121 7.82 16.54 -1.72
C SER A 121 8.47 16.61 -0.34
N LYS A 122 8.00 15.82 0.61
CA LYS A 122 8.49 15.83 2.00
C LYS A 122 9.64 14.86 2.24
N LEU A 123 9.68 13.74 1.53
CA LEU A 123 10.67 12.69 1.74
C LEU A 123 11.77 12.74 0.68
N THR A 124 13.01 12.51 1.10
CA THR A 124 14.12 12.31 0.16
C THR A 124 13.98 10.92 -0.49
N TYR A 125 14.56 10.76 -1.66
CA TYR A 125 14.60 9.45 -2.32
C TYR A 125 15.24 8.39 -1.41
N ASN A 126 16.33 8.77 -0.73
CA ASN A 126 17.02 7.86 0.18
C ASN A 126 16.11 7.41 1.32
N LYS A 127 15.32 8.32 1.90
CA LYS A 127 14.37 7.98 2.96
C LYS A 127 13.28 7.04 2.44
N VAL A 128 12.77 7.27 1.23
CA VAL A 128 11.78 6.38 0.60
C VAL A 128 12.37 4.98 0.43
N SER A 129 13.60 4.87 -0.07
CA SER A 129 14.28 3.58 -0.22
C SER A 129 14.45 2.86 1.11
N GLN A 130 14.83 3.57 2.16
CA GLN A 130 14.96 3.00 3.51
C GLN A 130 13.60 2.50 4.01
N ASN A 131 12.54 3.27 3.82
CA ASN A 131 11.21 2.88 4.23
C ASN A 131 10.74 1.60 3.52
N ILE A 132 11.03 1.47 2.24
CA ILE A 132 10.73 0.25 1.48
C ILE A 132 11.43 -0.95 2.13
N GLU A 133 12.71 -0.83 2.46
CA GLU A 133 13.45 -1.92 3.09
C GLU A 133 12.93 -2.25 4.49
N HIS A 134 12.54 -1.24 5.28
CA HIS A 134 11.94 -1.46 6.59
C HIS A 134 10.63 -2.25 6.50
N ILE A 135 9.78 -1.91 5.52
CA ILE A 135 8.50 -2.62 5.34
C ILE A 135 8.74 -4.05 4.86
N LYS A 136 9.66 -4.26 3.92
CA LYS A 136 10.02 -5.62 3.46
C LYS A 136 10.45 -6.50 4.61
N LYS A 137 11.29 -5.97 5.50
CA LYS A 137 11.74 -6.70 6.68
C LYS A 137 10.57 -7.01 7.61
N ALA A 138 9.69 -6.05 7.85
CA ALA A 138 8.52 -6.27 8.70
C ALA A 138 7.60 -7.36 8.14
N ILE A 139 7.40 -7.40 6.82
CA ILE A 139 6.61 -8.47 6.18
C ILE A 139 7.22 -9.83 6.45
N LEU A 140 8.54 -9.97 6.31
CA LEU A 140 9.24 -11.22 6.60
C LEU A 140 9.08 -11.61 8.07
N ASP A 141 9.22 -10.67 8.99
CA ASP A 141 9.10 -10.92 10.41
C ASP A 141 7.68 -11.38 10.79
N ILE A 142 6.67 -10.78 10.20
CA ILE A 142 5.27 -11.18 10.40
C ILE A 142 5.04 -12.61 9.87
N LYS A 143 5.58 -12.93 8.69
CA LYS A 143 5.48 -14.27 8.11
C LYS A 143 6.16 -15.35 8.97
N GLN A 144 7.21 -14.96 9.70
CA GLN A 144 7.96 -15.85 10.58
C GLN A 144 7.39 -15.91 12.00
N ASN A 145 6.21 -15.34 12.20
CA ASN A 145 5.50 -15.30 13.49
C ASN A 145 6.28 -14.61 14.61
N ILE A 146 7.11 -13.62 14.26
CA ILE A 146 7.73 -12.75 15.25
C ILE A 146 6.63 -11.88 15.86
N TYR A 147 6.74 -11.61 17.16
CA TYR A 147 5.72 -10.89 17.89
C TYR A 147 5.28 -9.59 17.17
N SER A 148 4.03 -9.57 16.70
CA SER A 148 3.55 -8.55 15.79
C SER A 148 3.57 -7.14 16.38
N THR A 149 3.23 -6.98 17.66
CA THR A 149 3.26 -5.67 18.31
C THR A 149 4.66 -5.06 18.27
N PHE A 150 5.68 -5.87 18.55
CA PHE A 150 7.08 -5.43 18.50
C PHE A 150 7.48 -5.02 17.08
N VAL A 151 7.12 -5.85 16.08
CA VAL A 151 7.44 -5.60 14.67
C VAL A 151 6.82 -4.29 14.20
N ILE A 152 5.53 -4.09 14.47
CA ILE A 152 4.81 -2.90 14.00
C ILE A 152 5.26 -1.65 14.75
N GLU A 153 5.45 -1.73 16.05
CA GLU A 153 5.97 -0.60 16.83
C GLU A 153 7.30 -0.12 16.26
N ASN A 154 8.23 -1.04 16.07
CA ASN A 154 9.54 -0.72 15.53
C ASN A 154 9.44 -0.14 14.12
N LEU A 155 8.60 -0.73 13.27
CA LEU A 155 8.37 -0.25 11.92
C LEU A 155 7.84 1.19 11.90
N LEU A 156 6.78 1.47 12.66
CA LEU A 156 6.17 2.80 12.63
C LEU A 156 7.13 3.87 13.15
N LEU A 157 7.92 3.56 14.17
CA LEU A 157 8.96 4.47 14.65
C LEU A 157 10.01 4.74 13.56
N GLN A 158 10.45 3.71 12.84
CA GLN A 158 11.40 3.85 11.75
C GLN A 158 10.84 4.68 10.59
N LEU A 159 9.58 4.44 10.21
CA LEU A 159 8.92 5.18 9.13
C LEU A 159 8.76 6.66 9.50
N LYS A 160 8.48 6.95 10.76
CA LYS A 160 8.32 8.31 11.26
C LYS A 160 9.64 9.08 11.33
N GLU A 161 10.75 8.38 11.48
CA GLU A 161 12.07 8.99 11.59
C GLU A 161 12.47 9.70 10.29
N ARG A 162 12.85 10.98 10.40
CA ARG A 162 13.20 11.80 9.24
C ARG A 162 14.70 12.07 9.12
N LYS A 163 15.50 11.08 9.43
CA LYS A 163 16.94 11.20 9.20
C LYS A 163 17.26 11.16 7.71
N LYS A 164 18.25 11.93 7.37
CA LYS A 164 18.73 12.03 6.00
C LYS A 164 19.51 10.78 5.58
#